data_d5378828c9410973c18c9da0844a7073
#
_entry.id   d5378828c9410973c18c9da0844a7073
#
_cell.length_a   1.000
_cell.length_b   1.000
_cell.length_c   1.000
_cell.angle_alpha   90.00
_cell.angle_beta   90.00
_cell.angle_gamma   90.00
#
_symmetry.space_group_name_H-M   'P 1'
#
loop_
_entity.id
_entity.type
_entity.pdbx_description
1 polymer ?
#
loop_
_entity_poly.entity_id
_entity_poly.type
_entity_poly.pdbx_seq_one_letter_code
_entity_poly.pdbx_strand_id
1 'polypeptide(L)'
;IIPDIKNVKNLSEAQQKEKEGELILSKITPTDQLILLDENGKTFSSVGFSDFLQKKMNAGIKTLVFVIGGPYGFSETVYQKAQGKVSLSEMTFSHQMVRLFVIEQIYRGFTILNNEPYHHQ
;
A
#
# COMPACT_ATOMS: atom_id res chain seq x y z
N ILE A 1 7.28 -0.66 -8.34
CA ILE A 1 6.39 0.50 -8.58
C ILE A 1 5.62 0.29 -9.88
N ILE A 2 4.32 0.38 -9.79
CA ILE A 2 3.45 0.26 -10.97
C ILE A 2 3.32 1.65 -11.59
N PRO A 3 3.66 1.82 -12.88
CA PRO A 3 3.58 3.12 -13.50
C PRO A 3 2.15 3.60 -13.67
N ASP A 4 1.98 4.92 -13.70
CA ASP A 4 0.68 5.52 -13.99
C ASP A 4 0.25 5.24 -15.42
N ILE A 5 -1.05 5.19 -15.63
CA ILE A 5 -1.61 5.02 -16.96
C ILE A 5 -1.51 6.35 -17.70
N LYS A 6 -0.97 6.30 -18.91
CA LYS A 6 -0.83 7.48 -19.76
C LYS A 6 -2.11 7.68 -20.59
N ASN A 7 -2.32 8.91 -21.04
CA ASN A 7 -3.45 9.29 -21.93
C ASN A 7 -4.82 9.07 -21.31
N VAL A 8 -4.99 9.54 -20.07
CA VAL A 8 -6.26 9.41 -19.34
C VAL A 8 -7.27 10.50 -19.66
N LYS A 9 -6.97 11.41 -20.60
CA LYS A 9 -7.81 12.58 -20.88
C LYS A 9 -9.25 12.24 -21.24
N ASN A 10 -9.46 11.12 -21.93
CA ASN A 10 -10.76 10.70 -22.43
C ASN A 10 -11.38 9.58 -21.61
N LEU A 11 -10.79 9.27 -20.45
CA LEU A 11 -11.31 8.21 -19.59
C LEU A 11 -12.16 8.81 -18.49
N SER A 12 -13.31 8.19 -18.22
CA SER A 12 -14.07 8.52 -17.03
C SER A 12 -13.33 8.05 -15.79
N GLU A 13 -13.73 8.56 -14.63
CA GLU A 13 -13.17 8.11 -13.35
C GLU A 13 -13.23 6.60 -13.18
N ALA A 14 -14.39 6.00 -13.49
CA ALA A 14 -14.58 4.56 -13.37
C ALA A 14 -13.68 3.79 -14.35
N GLN A 15 -13.56 4.28 -15.58
CA GLN A 15 -12.70 3.64 -16.58
C GLN A 15 -11.23 3.71 -16.19
N GLN A 16 -10.81 4.83 -15.63
CA GLN A 16 -9.43 4.99 -15.16
C GLN A 16 -9.14 4.00 -14.03
N LYS A 17 -10.02 3.90 -13.04
CA LYS A 17 -9.86 2.95 -11.94
C LYS A 17 -9.79 1.51 -12.43
N GLU A 18 -10.63 1.12 -13.40
CA GLU A 18 -10.62 -0.21 -13.95
C GLU A 18 -9.32 -0.53 -14.68
N LYS A 19 -8.82 0.40 -15.49
CA LYS A 19 -7.56 0.20 -16.21
C LYS A 19 -6.37 0.12 -15.27
N GLU A 20 -6.33 0.98 -14.27
CA GLU A 20 -5.29 0.92 -13.24
C GLU A 20 -5.37 -0.39 -12.47
N GLY A 21 -6.59 -0.85 -12.15
CA GLY A 21 -6.82 -2.11 -11.46
C GLY A 21 -6.34 -3.30 -12.26
N GLU A 22 -6.62 -3.34 -13.56
CA GLU A 22 -6.13 -4.39 -14.45
C GLU A 22 -4.61 -4.44 -14.45
N LEU A 23 -3.97 -3.28 -14.52
CA LEU A 23 -2.51 -3.18 -14.50
C LEU A 23 -1.94 -3.70 -13.19
N ILE A 24 -2.52 -3.30 -12.05
CA ILE A 24 -2.11 -3.77 -10.73
C ILE A 24 -2.22 -5.29 -10.66
N LEU A 25 -3.38 -5.83 -10.98
CA LEU A 25 -3.63 -7.27 -10.85
C LEU A 25 -2.79 -8.09 -11.80
N SER A 26 -2.40 -7.54 -12.95
CA SER A 26 -1.53 -8.23 -13.89
C SER A 26 -0.12 -8.46 -13.34
N LYS A 27 0.29 -7.69 -12.34
CA LYS A 27 1.62 -7.78 -11.75
C LYS A 27 1.65 -8.55 -10.43
N ILE A 28 0.51 -8.99 -9.94
CA ILE A 28 0.38 -9.72 -8.68
C ILE A 28 0.28 -11.21 -8.98
N THR A 29 1.08 -12.01 -8.27
CA THR A 29 0.99 -13.47 -8.36
C THR A 29 0.08 -14.00 -7.24
N PRO A 30 -0.44 -15.24 -7.35
CA PRO A 30 -1.30 -15.79 -6.29
C PRO A 30 -0.64 -15.92 -4.93
N THR A 31 0.70 -15.96 -4.87
CA THR A 31 1.45 -16.08 -3.62
C THR A 31 1.74 -14.73 -2.96
N ASP A 32 1.52 -13.64 -3.67
CA ASP A 32 1.73 -12.29 -3.14
C ASP A 32 0.55 -11.86 -2.29
N GLN A 33 0.82 -11.08 -1.25
CA GLN A 33 -0.24 -10.37 -0.54
C GLN A 33 -0.25 -8.91 -0.97
N LEU A 34 -1.43 -8.45 -1.37
CA LEU A 34 -1.65 -7.10 -1.86
C LEU A 34 -2.19 -6.24 -0.72
N ILE A 35 -1.46 -5.20 -0.37
CA ILE A 35 -1.85 -4.22 0.64
C ILE A 35 -2.02 -2.87 -0.04
N LEU A 36 -3.21 -2.33 0.04
CA LEU A 36 -3.53 -1.05 -0.58
C LEU A 36 -3.26 0.10 0.38
N LEU A 37 -2.60 1.14 -0.11
CA LEU A 37 -2.45 2.39 0.62
C LEU A 37 -3.64 3.27 0.26
N ASP A 38 -4.58 3.35 1.18
CA ASP A 38 -5.87 3.99 0.96
C ASP A 38 -6.22 4.77 2.22
N GLU A 39 -6.66 6.00 2.07
CA GLU A 39 -7.01 6.85 3.21
C GLU A 39 -8.17 6.29 4.05
N ASN A 40 -8.97 5.39 3.47
CA ASN A 40 -10.03 4.68 4.19
C ASN A 40 -9.55 3.39 4.83
N GLY A 41 -8.25 3.09 4.75
CA GLY A 41 -7.67 1.91 5.37
C GLY A 41 -7.44 2.08 6.86
N LYS A 42 -6.96 1.01 7.48
CA LYS A 42 -6.63 1.02 8.90
C LYS A 42 -5.39 1.86 9.17
N THR A 43 -5.46 2.73 10.15
CA THR A 43 -4.30 3.49 10.60
C THR A 43 -3.55 2.72 11.69
N PHE A 44 -2.23 2.90 11.71
CA PHE A 44 -1.36 2.27 12.71
C PHE A 44 -0.42 3.31 13.29
N SER A 45 -0.05 3.14 14.55
CA SER A 45 1.17 3.76 15.07
C SER A 45 2.38 3.07 14.42
N SER A 46 3.56 3.66 14.56
CA SER A 46 4.77 3.02 14.03
C SER A 46 5.02 1.65 14.68
N VAL A 47 4.76 1.52 15.99
CA VAL A 47 4.88 0.24 16.67
C VAL A 47 3.80 -0.73 16.18
N GLY A 48 2.56 -0.27 16.00
CA GLY A 48 1.48 -1.10 15.47
C GLY A 48 1.78 -1.58 14.05
N PHE A 49 2.38 -0.75 13.23
CA PHE A 49 2.77 -1.15 11.88
C PHE A 49 3.89 -2.20 11.91
N SER A 50 4.85 -2.08 12.84
CA SER A 50 5.87 -3.12 13.00
C SER A 50 5.25 -4.46 13.39
N ASP A 51 4.24 -4.46 14.26
CA ASP A 51 3.51 -5.68 14.62
C ASP A 51 2.79 -6.28 13.41
N PHE A 52 2.19 -5.41 12.58
CA PHE A 52 1.55 -5.83 11.33
C PHE A 52 2.55 -6.54 10.42
N LEU A 53 3.73 -5.97 10.23
CA LEU A 53 4.79 -6.58 9.41
C LEU A 53 5.22 -7.92 9.99
N GLN A 54 5.39 -7.99 11.32
CA GLN A 54 5.82 -9.22 11.98
C GLN A 54 4.79 -10.34 11.83
N LYS A 55 3.50 -10.03 11.96
CA LYS A 55 2.44 -11.01 11.78
C LYS A 55 2.45 -11.58 10.36
N LYS A 56 2.71 -10.74 9.36
CA LYS A 56 2.83 -11.20 7.98
C LYS A 56 4.04 -12.12 7.80
N MET A 57 5.18 -11.78 8.38
CA MET A 57 6.36 -12.63 8.34
C MET A 57 6.12 -13.96 9.04
N ASN A 58 5.48 -13.95 10.21
CA ASN A 58 5.19 -15.16 10.97
C ASN A 58 4.20 -16.07 10.26
N ALA A 59 3.32 -15.51 9.44
CA ALA A 59 2.38 -16.28 8.63
C ALA A 59 3.03 -16.92 7.40
N GLY A 60 4.33 -16.72 7.20
CA GLY A 60 5.05 -17.29 6.07
C GLY A 60 4.87 -16.55 4.76
N ILE A 61 4.39 -15.32 4.82
CA ILE A 61 4.22 -14.50 3.63
C ILE A 61 5.59 -14.08 3.10
N LYS A 62 5.90 -14.44 1.86
CA LYS A 62 7.20 -14.14 1.26
C LYS A 62 7.25 -12.77 0.61
N THR A 63 6.13 -12.31 0.07
CA THR A 63 6.08 -11.06 -0.66
C THR A 63 4.85 -10.28 -0.27
N LEU A 64 5.06 -9.07 0.26
CA LEU A 64 4.02 -8.07 0.45
C LEU A 64 4.17 -7.01 -0.63
N VAL A 65 3.07 -6.70 -1.30
CA VAL A 65 3.06 -5.67 -2.34
C VAL A 65 2.20 -4.52 -1.83
N PHE A 66 2.83 -3.37 -1.64
CA PHE A 66 2.13 -2.14 -1.26
C PHE A 66 1.87 -1.33 -2.52
N VAL A 67 0.63 -0.93 -2.73
CA VAL A 67 0.24 -0.18 -3.92
C VAL A 67 -0.39 1.14 -3.52
N ILE A 68 0.12 2.20 -4.11
CA ILE A 68 -0.44 3.55 -3.97
C ILE A 68 -1.43 3.74 -5.11
N GLY A 69 -2.67 4.06 -4.77
CA GLY A 69 -3.73 4.23 -5.76
C GLY A 69 -3.61 5.51 -6.56
N GLY A 70 -4.35 5.57 -7.67
CA GLY A 70 -4.50 6.77 -8.46
C GLY A 70 -5.39 7.81 -7.76
N PRO A 71 -5.67 8.94 -8.44
CA PRO A 71 -6.40 10.06 -7.80
C PRO A 71 -7.83 9.71 -7.37
N TYR A 72 -8.40 8.65 -7.92
CA TYR A 72 -9.78 8.25 -7.61
C TYR A 72 -9.87 6.99 -6.75
N GLY A 73 -8.74 6.54 -6.20
CA GLY A 73 -8.69 5.31 -5.41
C GLY A 73 -8.57 4.07 -6.29
N PHE A 74 -9.15 2.97 -5.84
CA PHE A 74 -9.03 1.67 -6.51
C PHE A 74 -10.38 1.19 -7.02
N SER A 75 -10.35 0.32 -8.05
CA SER A 75 -11.55 -0.33 -8.52
C SER A 75 -12.06 -1.35 -7.51
N GLU A 76 -13.33 -1.71 -7.62
CA GLU A 76 -13.94 -2.72 -6.75
C GLU A 76 -13.21 -4.07 -6.84
N THR A 77 -12.79 -4.45 -8.04
CA THR A 77 -12.05 -5.70 -8.24
C THR A 77 -10.74 -5.72 -7.45
N VAL A 78 -10.03 -4.60 -7.42
CA VAL A 78 -8.78 -4.49 -6.65
C VAL A 78 -9.08 -4.59 -5.15
N TYR A 79 -10.12 -3.90 -4.67
CA TYR A 79 -10.50 -4.00 -3.26
C TYR A 79 -10.84 -5.42 -2.85
N GLN A 80 -11.54 -6.15 -3.71
CA GLN A 80 -11.93 -7.54 -3.41
C GLN A 80 -10.73 -8.47 -3.33
N LYS A 81 -9.69 -8.21 -4.11
CA LYS A 81 -8.49 -9.07 -4.16
C LYS A 81 -7.43 -8.69 -3.16
N ALA A 82 -7.50 -7.51 -2.56
CA ALA A 82 -6.50 -7.07 -1.59
C ALA A 82 -6.67 -7.78 -0.26
N GLN A 83 -5.57 -8.10 0.39
CA GLN A 83 -5.55 -8.71 1.71
C GLN A 83 -5.65 -7.67 2.82
N GLY A 84 -5.45 -6.41 2.52
CA GLY A 84 -5.61 -5.36 3.51
C GLY A 84 -5.49 -3.97 2.91
N LYS A 85 -5.90 -2.99 3.71
CA LYS A 85 -5.77 -1.58 3.39
C LYS A 85 -5.11 -0.89 4.58
N VAL A 86 -4.14 -0.04 4.29
CA VAL A 86 -3.42 0.73 5.31
C VAL A 86 -3.50 2.20 4.96
N SER A 87 -3.85 3.02 5.94
CA SER A 87 -3.82 4.47 5.80
C SER A 87 -2.64 5.02 6.59
N LEU A 88 -1.87 5.91 5.96
CA LEU A 88 -0.80 6.62 6.65
C LEU A 88 -1.35 7.71 7.56
N SER A 89 -2.47 8.30 7.17
CA SER A 89 -3.08 9.42 7.86
C SER A 89 -4.46 9.67 7.28
N GLU A 90 -5.30 10.34 8.03
CA GLU A 90 -6.58 10.85 7.52
C GLU A 90 -6.41 12.02 6.55
N MET A 91 -5.19 12.58 6.50
CA MET A 91 -4.86 13.66 5.59
C MET A 91 -4.47 13.12 4.22
N THR A 92 -4.71 13.90 3.19
CA THR A 92 -4.34 13.54 1.82
C THR A 92 -2.95 14.08 1.50
N PHE A 93 -2.12 13.22 0.91
CA PHE A 93 -0.77 13.58 0.48
C PHE A 93 -0.58 13.28 -1.00
N SER A 94 0.41 13.93 -1.63
CA SER A 94 0.80 13.58 -2.99
C SER A 94 1.38 12.15 -3.02
N HIS A 95 1.32 11.50 -4.19
CA HIS A 95 1.87 10.15 -4.35
C HIS A 95 3.36 10.09 -4.01
N GLN A 96 4.11 11.12 -4.35
CA GLN A 96 5.53 11.18 -4.05
C GLN A 96 5.78 11.20 -2.55
N MET A 97 5.02 11.99 -1.81
CA MET A 97 5.14 12.05 -0.36
C MET A 97 4.68 10.75 0.29
N VAL A 98 3.60 10.14 -0.20
CA VAL A 98 3.12 8.85 0.29
C VAL A 98 4.22 7.79 0.13
N ARG A 99 4.86 7.73 -1.01
CA ARG A 99 5.97 6.79 -1.25
C ARG A 99 7.09 6.97 -0.24
N LEU A 100 7.48 8.21 0.00
CA LEU A 100 8.55 8.52 0.96
C LEU A 100 8.15 8.09 2.37
N PHE A 101 6.93 8.41 2.80
CA PHE A 101 6.44 8.04 4.12
C PHE A 101 6.36 6.53 4.30
N VAL A 102 5.90 5.80 3.28
CA VAL A 102 5.80 4.34 3.34
C VAL A 102 7.18 3.71 3.49
N ILE A 103 8.14 4.14 2.68
CA ILE A 103 9.51 3.61 2.74
C ILE A 103 10.11 3.90 4.12
N GLU A 104 9.92 5.10 4.64
CA GLU A 104 10.42 5.46 5.96
C GLU A 104 9.77 4.60 7.05
N GLN A 105 8.45 4.36 6.98
CA GLN A 105 7.77 3.56 8.00
C GLN A 105 8.12 2.08 7.91
N ILE A 106 8.36 1.55 6.72
CA ILE A 106 8.86 0.18 6.58
C ILE A 106 10.25 0.06 7.21
N TYR A 107 11.14 1.00 6.93
CA TYR A 107 12.46 1.02 7.56
C TYR A 107 12.36 1.11 9.08
N ARG A 108 11.53 2.04 9.58
CA ARG A 108 11.31 2.21 11.02
C ARG A 108 10.75 0.94 11.65
N GLY A 109 9.79 0.28 10.97
CA GLY A 109 9.23 -0.97 11.44
C GLY A 109 10.27 -2.05 11.64
N PHE A 110 11.16 -2.21 10.68
CA PHE A 110 12.23 -3.21 10.80
C PHE A 110 13.25 -2.83 11.89
N THR A 111 13.55 -1.55 12.07
CA THR A 111 14.44 -1.15 13.18
C THR A 111 13.80 -1.44 14.54
N ILE A 112 12.50 -1.25 14.67
CA ILE A 112 11.78 -1.61 15.91
C ILE A 112 11.87 -3.12 16.15
N LEU A 113 11.61 -3.94 15.12
CA LEU A 113 11.64 -5.40 15.24
C LEU A 113 13.04 -5.92 15.58
N ASN A 114 14.08 -5.22 15.15
CA ASN A 114 15.47 -5.59 15.41
C ASN A 114 16.05 -4.92 16.65
N ASN A 115 15.23 -4.21 17.43
CA ASN A 115 15.65 -3.46 18.62
C ASN A 115 16.74 -2.43 18.35
N GLU A 116 16.74 -1.84 17.15
CA GLU A 116 17.68 -0.78 16.79
C GLU A 116 17.19 0.56 17.33
N PRO A 117 18.10 1.50 17.66
CA PRO A 117 17.71 2.76 18.33
C PRO A 117 17.18 3.85 17.40
N TYR A 118 16.68 3.50 16.25
CA TYR A 118 16.19 4.49 15.28
C TYR A 118 14.89 5.15 15.72
N HIS A 119 13.95 4.36 16.27
CA HIS A 119 12.64 4.86 16.67
C HIS A 119 12.65 5.28 18.15
N HIS A 120 12.19 6.49 18.42
CA HIS A 120 12.01 7.00 19.77
C HIS A 120 10.52 7.29 19.98
N GLN A 121 9.93 6.61 20.92
CA GLN A 121 8.57 6.88 21.33
C GLN A 121 8.54 7.91 22.44
#